data_5d2116172cfb3812f433b69efed5dd01
#
_entry.id   5d2116172cfb3812f433b69efed5dd01
#
_cell.length_a   1.000
_cell.length_b   1.000
_cell.length_c   1.000
_cell.angle_alpha   90.00
_cell.angle_beta   90.00
_cell.angle_gamma   90.00
#
_symmetry.space_group_name_H-M   'P 1'
#
loop_
_entity.id
_entity.type
_entity.pdbx_description
1 polymer ?
#
loop_
_entity_poly.entity_id
_entity_poly.type
_entity_poly.pdbx_seq_one_letter_code
_entity_poly.pdbx_strand_id
1 'polypeptide(L)'
;MFEVSAEVIYNQRIKKGYFEISLSAPEIAKTALPGQFVNIKVSEGIEPLLRRPLSIHKTKEKKQIVMLYEVLGKGTQKLSREKAGEYLDVIGPLGNGFRTTNREAQTTILVAGGMGTAPLVFLAEKLREVKSQKSKVKTLVLIGAKTKDSILCEKEFKELGCEVKIATDDGSRGFKGYVSELLKQRLSTIDCRLSTIYACGPKLLLKEICRISIEHNIPAQLSLESHMACGIGA
;
A
#
# COMPACT_ATOMS: atom_id res chain seq x y z
N MET A 1 -14.12 -13.29 2.98
CA MET A 1 -13.20 -13.87 1.98
C MET A 1 -14.03 -14.51 0.89
N PHE A 2 -13.71 -14.25 -0.36
CA PHE A 2 -14.40 -14.76 -1.55
C PHE A 2 -13.36 -15.35 -2.50
N GLU A 3 -13.75 -16.34 -3.29
CA GLU A 3 -13.02 -16.81 -4.45
C GLU A 3 -13.86 -16.46 -5.68
N VAL A 4 -13.29 -15.70 -6.60
CA VAL A 4 -14.01 -15.14 -7.73
C VAL A 4 -13.19 -15.24 -9.02
N SER A 5 -13.88 -15.46 -10.13
CA SER A 5 -13.31 -15.26 -11.47
C SER A 5 -13.51 -13.80 -11.86
N ALA A 6 -12.44 -13.01 -11.79
CA ALA A 6 -12.49 -11.57 -11.95
C ALA A 6 -11.99 -11.15 -13.34
N GLU A 7 -12.81 -10.41 -14.08
CA GLU A 7 -12.44 -9.85 -15.37
C GLU A 7 -11.37 -8.76 -15.21
N VAL A 8 -10.34 -8.81 -16.05
CA VAL A 8 -9.34 -7.76 -16.17
C VAL A 8 -9.95 -6.56 -16.89
N ILE A 9 -10.14 -5.46 -16.21
CA ILE A 9 -10.65 -4.22 -16.81
C ILE A 9 -9.53 -3.48 -17.55
N TYR A 10 -8.36 -3.42 -16.94
CA TYR A 10 -7.12 -2.98 -17.58
C TYR A 10 -5.91 -3.51 -16.82
N ASN A 11 -4.79 -3.61 -17.52
CA ASN A 11 -3.48 -3.95 -16.98
C ASN A 11 -2.44 -3.12 -17.73
N GLN A 12 -1.94 -2.06 -17.10
CA GLN A 12 -1.13 -1.07 -17.79
C GLN A 12 0.19 -0.82 -17.06
N ARG A 13 1.23 -0.61 -17.86
CA ARG A 13 2.54 -0.23 -17.34
C ARG A 13 2.53 1.25 -16.95
N ILE A 14 2.75 1.55 -15.67
CA ILE A 14 2.82 2.93 -15.14
C ILE A 14 4.23 3.50 -15.15
N LYS A 15 5.24 2.63 -14.96
CA LYS A 15 6.67 2.91 -15.04
C LYS A 15 7.45 1.67 -15.50
N LYS A 16 8.75 1.81 -15.78
CA LYS A 16 9.60 0.67 -16.09
C LYS A 16 9.58 -0.34 -14.93
N GLY A 17 9.06 -1.54 -15.19
CA GLY A 17 8.94 -2.61 -14.20
C GLY A 17 7.70 -2.54 -13.30
N TYR A 18 6.90 -1.46 -13.33
CA TYR A 18 5.73 -1.26 -12.48
C TYR A 18 4.44 -1.21 -13.30
N PHE A 19 3.43 -1.92 -12.81
CA PHE A 19 2.13 -2.05 -13.47
C PHE A 19 1.00 -1.71 -12.49
N GLU A 20 -0.11 -1.24 -13.07
CA GLU A 20 -1.40 -1.11 -12.39
C GLU A 20 -2.40 -2.03 -13.08
N ILE A 21 -3.07 -2.89 -12.30
CA ILE A 21 -4.12 -3.77 -12.78
C ILE A 21 -5.42 -3.47 -12.05
N SER A 22 -6.52 -3.43 -12.80
CA SER A 22 -7.88 -3.31 -12.28
C SER A 22 -8.68 -4.54 -12.64
N LEU A 23 -9.33 -5.13 -11.63
CA LEU A 23 -10.16 -6.31 -11.77
C LEU A 23 -11.60 -6.02 -11.35
N SER A 24 -12.57 -6.55 -12.09
CA SER A 24 -13.97 -6.55 -11.70
C SER A 24 -14.22 -7.62 -10.65
N ALA A 25 -14.34 -7.21 -9.38
CA ALA A 25 -14.54 -8.08 -8.23
C ALA A 25 -15.44 -7.42 -7.19
N PRO A 26 -16.75 -7.27 -7.45
CA PRO A 26 -17.67 -6.52 -6.60
C PRO A 26 -17.74 -7.02 -5.15
N GLU A 27 -17.67 -8.34 -4.93
CA GLU A 27 -17.73 -8.97 -3.61
C GLU A 27 -16.52 -8.53 -2.75
N ILE A 28 -15.33 -8.56 -3.36
CA ILE A 28 -14.09 -8.13 -2.72
C ILE A 28 -14.10 -6.61 -2.53
N ALA A 29 -14.44 -5.85 -3.56
CA ALA A 29 -14.40 -4.38 -3.55
C ALA A 29 -15.31 -3.75 -2.49
N LYS A 30 -16.49 -4.37 -2.21
CA LYS A 30 -17.44 -3.91 -1.19
C LYS A 30 -16.93 -4.09 0.24
N THR A 31 -16.09 -5.10 0.47
CA THR A 31 -15.68 -5.53 1.81
C THR A 31 -14.21 -5.25 2.12
N ALA A 32 -13.42 -4.88 1.10
CA ALA A 32 -12.00 -4.61 1.25
C ALA A 32 -11.72 -3.43 2.19
N LEU A 33 -10.73 -3.63 3.05
CA LEU A 33 -10.20 -2.61 3.96
C LEU A 33 -8.75 -2.25 3.58
N PRO A 34 -8.31 -1.01 3.84
CA PRO A 34 -6.91 -0.63 3.63
C PRO A 34 -5.94 -1.56 4.35
N GLY A 35 -4.88 -1.95 3.68
CA GLY A 35 -3.88 -2.88 4.21
C GLY A 35 -4.16 -4.35 3.91
N GLN A 36 -5.35 -4.69 3.40
CA GLN A 36 -5.65 -6.01 2.90
C GLN A 36 -5.10 -6.25 1.49
N PHE A 37 -5.01 -7.53 1.11
CA PHE A 37 -4.48 -7.98 -0.17
C PHE A 37 -5.40 -9.01 -0.82
N VAL A 38 -5.11 -9.37 -2.05
CA VAL A 38 -5.71 -10.50 -2.78
C VAL A 38 -4.63 -11.46 -3.24
N ASN A 39 -4.98 -12.74 -3.37
CA ASN A 39 -4.14 -13.76 -3.98
C ASN A 39 -4.64 -14.09 -5.38
N ILE A 40 -3.81 -13.82 -6.40
CA ILE A 40 -4.14 -14.01 -7.81
C ILE A 40 -3.45 -15.27 -8.35
N LYS A 41 -4.22 -16.16 -8.96
CA LYS A 41 -3.70 -17.29 -9.75
C LYS A 41 -3.24 -16.76 -11.11
N VAL A 42 -1.98 -16.97 -11.43
CA VAL A 42 -1.35 -16.44 -12.65
C VAL A 42 -0.99 -17.53 -13.67
N SER A 43 -1.40 -18.75 -13.41
CA SER A 43 -1.13 -19.90 -14.30
C SER A 43 -2.10 -21.04 -14.01
N GLU A 44 -2.59 -21.70 -15.05
CA GLU A 44 -3.34 -22.95 -14.93
C GLU A 44 -2.45 -24.17 -14.69
N GLY A 45 -1.17 -24.05 -15.03
CA GLY A 45 -0.18 -25.12 -14.82
C GLY A 45 0.50 -25.04 -13.45
N ILE A 46 1.44 -25.97 -13.24
CA ILE A 46 2.22 -26.09 -12.01
C ILE A 46 3.33 -25.03 -11.90
N GLU A 47 3.62 -24.25 -12.92
CA GLU A 47 4.68 -23.24 -12.90
C GLU A 47 4.19 -21.87 -13.39
N PRO A 48 4.13 -20.88 -12.52
CA PRO A 48 4.35 -20.91 -11.07
C PRO A 48 3.13 -21.47 -10.32
N LEU A 49 3.36 -22.37 -9.37
CA LEU A 49 2.30 -23.04 -8.61
C LEU A 49 1.54 -22.10 -7.68
N LEU A 50 2.27 -21.25 -6.94
CA LEU A 50 1.66 -20.40 -5.94
C LEU A 50 0.96 -19.20 -6.56
N ARG A 51 -0.14 -18.77 -5.95
CA ARG A 51 -0.80 -17.49 -6.23
C ARG A 51 0.13 -16.30 -5.90
N ARG A 52 -0.17 -15.15 -6.42
CA ARG A 52 0.58 -13.90 -6.16
C ARG A 52 -0.21 -12.99 -5.24
N PRO A 53 0.31 -12.72 -4.02
CA PRO A 53 -0.31 -11.76 -3.13
C PRO A 53 -0.06 -10.34 -3.64
N LEU A 54 -1.12 -9.58 -3.84
CA LEU A 54 -1.06 -8.18 -4.24
C LEU A 54 -1.91 -7.34 -3.29
N SER A 55 -1.30 -6.33 -2.69
CA SER A 55 -2.01 -5.38 -1.83
C SER A 55 -3.06 -4.61 -2.63
N ILE A 56 -4.26 -4.46 -2.04
CA ILE A 56 -5.31 -3.63 -2.64
C ILE A 56 -4.88 -2.16 -2.51
N HIS A 57 -4.69 -1.53 -3.66
CA HIS A 57 -4.28 -0.13 -3.78
C HIS A 57 -5.46 0.84 -3.62
N LYS A 58 -6.61 0.49 -4.21
CA LYS A 58 -7.89 1.21 -4.07
C LYS A 58 -9.06 0.37 -4.57
N THR A 59 -10.26 0.81 -4.25
CA THR A 59 -11.49 0.27 -4.83
C THR A 59 -12.18 1.35 -5.66
N LYS A 60 -12.80 0.97 -6.80
CA LYS A 60 -13.57 1.90 -7.64
C LYS A 60 -15.03 1.47 -7.64
N GLU A 61 -15.93 2.40 -7.31
CA GLU A 61 -17.39 2.24 -7.34
C GLU A 61 -17.92 1.00 -6.60
N LYS A 62 -17.17 0.46 -5.64
CA LYS A 62 -17.47 -0.83 -4.97
C LYS A 62 -17.65 -2.01 -5.95
N LYS A 63 -17.09 -1.91 -7.15
CA LYS A 63 -17.16 -2.94 -8.20
C LYS A 63 -15.79 -3.47 -8.59
N GLN A 64 -14.77 -2.61 -8.55
CA GLN A 64 -13.42 -2.95 -9.00
C GLN A 64 -12.43 -2.85 -7.85
N ILE A 65 -11.42 -3.72 -7.88
CA ILE A 65 -10.21 -3.63 -7.08
C ILE A 65 -9.04 -3.25 -7.97
N VAL A 66 -8.21 -2.35 -7.51
CA VAL A 66 -6.99 -1.92 -8.21
C VAL A 66 -5.79 -2.32 -7.40
N MET A 67 -4.79 -2.90 -8.02
CA MET A 67 -3.52 -3.27 -7.42
C MET A 67 -2.37 -2.68 -8.22
N LEU A 68 -1.31 -2.28 -7.48
CA LEU A 68 -0.01 -1.99 -8.09
C LEU A 68 0.92 -3.17 -7.85
N TYR A 69 1.78 -3.47 -8.82
CA TYR A 69 2.78 -4.52 -8.65
C TYR A 69 4.06 -4.24 -9.45
N GLU A 70 5.14 -4.81 -8.96
CA GLU A 70 6.44 -4.80 -9.62
C GLU A 70 6.69 -6.15 -10.29
N VAL A 71 7.24 -6.13 -11.50
CA VAL A 71 7.62 -7.35 -12.22
C VAL A 71 8.99 -7.81 -11.73
N LEU A 72 8.98 -8.76 -10.80
CA LEU A 72 10.19 -9.30 -10.15
C LEU A 72 10.55 -10.73 -10.59
N GLY A 73 9.56 -11.49 -11.08
CA GLY A 73 9.78 -12.91 -11.42
C GLY A 73 8.70 -13.47 -12.33
N LYS A 74 8.77 -14.77 -12.62
CA LYS A 74 7.91 -15.47 -13.60
C LYS A 74 6.41 -15.20 -13.41
N GLY A 75 5.93 -15.16 -12.16
CA GLY A 75 4.51 -14.96 -11.86
C GLY A 75 4.03 -13.56 -12.22
N THR A 76 4.72 -12.52 -11.74
CA THR A 76 4.38 -11.13 -12.08
C THR A 76 4.69 -10.81 -13.54
N GLN A 77 5.61 -11.53 -14.18
CA GLN A 77 5.85 -11.44 -15.62
C GLN A 77 4.69 -12.01 -16.43
N LYS A 78 4.09 -13.15 -16.01
CA LYS A 78 2.85 -13.66 -16.63
C LYS A 78 1.73 -12.66 -16.43
N LEU A 79 1.50 -12.23 -15.19
CA LEU A 79 0.47 -11.25 -14.87
C LEU A 79 0.57 -9.98 -15.74
N SER A 80 1.78 -9.50 -16.03
CA SER A 80 1.98 -8.29 -16.85
C SER A 80 1.59 -8.44 -18.33
N ARG A 81 1.25 -9.66 -18.77
CA ARG A 81 0.80 -9.96 -20.12
C ARG A 81 -0.71 -10.11 -20.25
N GLU A 82 -1.41 -10.22 -19.11
CA GLU A 82 -2.86 -10.33 -19.08
C GLU A 82 -3.51 -9.07 -19.65
N LYS A 83 -4.54 -9.25 -20.44
CA LYS A 83 -5.21 -8.19 -21.22
C LYS A 83 -6.61 -7.93 -20.69
N ALA A 84 -7.15 -6.76 -20.98
CA ALA A 84 -8.56 -6.45 -20.73
C ALA A 84 -9.47 -7.49 -21.39
N GLY A 85 -10.50 -7.94 -20.66
CA GLY A 85 -11.44 -8.98 -21.07
C GLY A 85 -11.01 -10.41 -20.68
N GLU A 86 -9.76 -10.63 -20.25
CA GLU A 86 -9.33 -11.91 -19.71
C GLU A 86 -9.79 -12.08 -18.26
N TYR A 87 -9.83 -13.31 -17.76
CA TYR A 87 -10.33 -13.63 -16.42
C TYR A 87 -9.22 -14.21 -15.57
N LEU A 88 -9.14 -13.76 -14.32
CA LEU A 88 -8.20 -14.24 -13.31
C LEU A 88 -8.95 -14.81 -12.12
N ASP A 89 -8.48 -15.94 -11.61
CA ASP A 89 -8.96 -16.52 -10.35
C ASP A 89 -8.31 -15.79 -9.18
N VAL A 90 -9.14 -15.16 -8.34
CA VAL A 90 -8.74 -14.25 -7.26
C VAL A 90 -9.40 -14.66 -5.95
N ILE A 91 -8.59 -14.80 -4.91
CA ILE A 91 -9.06 -14.99 -3.53
C ILE A 91 -8.83 -13.70 -2.74
N GLY A 92 -9.87 -13.22 -2.06
CA GLY A 92 -9.79 -12.02 -1.23
C GLY A 92 -11.11 -11.53 -0.64
N PRO A 93 -11.11 -10.42 0.09
CA PRO A 93 -9.91 -9.79 0.64
C PRO A 93 -9.29 -10.65 1.73
N LEU A 94 -7.96 -10.60 1.86
CA LEU A 94 -7.17 -11.39 2.80
C LEU A 94 -6.38 -10.46 3.75
N GLY A 95 -5.96 -11.01 4.88
CA GLY A 95 -5.21 -10.27 5.90
C GLY A 95 -6.07 -9.33 6.74
N ASN A 96 -5.42 -8.68 7.70
CA ASN A 96 -6.05 -7.71 8.59
C ASN A 96 -5.87 -6.29 8.04
N GLY A 97 -6.98 -5.55 7.91
CA GLY A 97 -6.93 -4.15 7.52
C GLY A 97 -6.39 -3.23 8.63
N PHE A 98 -5.92 -2.05 8.25
CA PHE A 98 -5.58 -1.00 9.20
C PHE A 98 -6.81 -0.53 9.98
N ARG A 99 -6.64 -0.32 11.28
CA ARG A 99 -7.67 0.28 12.14
C ARG A 99 -7.59 1.80 12.03
N THR A 100 -8.66 2.43 11.57
CA THR A 100 -8.72 3.89 11.31
C THR A 100 -9.37 4.69 12.44
N THR A 101 -9.64 4.07 13.58
CA THR A 101 -10.52 4.59 14.66
C THR A 101 -9.82 5.40 15.74
N ASN A 102 -8.56 5.81 15.58
CA ASN A 102 -7.94 6.70 16.57
C ASN A 102 -8.54 8.11 16.46
N ARG A 103 -9.59 8.36 17.25
CA ARG A 103 -10.36 9.63 17.24
C ARG A 103 -9.60 10.81 17.86
N GLU A 104 -8.51 10.55 18.57
CA GLU A 104 -7.70 11.55 19.29
C GLU A 104 -6.53 12.06 18.45
N ALA A 105 -6.12 11.32 17.42
CA ALA A 105 -5.00 11.73 16.59
C ALA A 105 -5.33 13.00 15.77
N GLN A 106 -4.52 14.04 15.96
CA GLN A 106 -4.55 15.26 15.16
C GLN A 106 -3.65 15.16 13.93
N THR A 107 -2.63 14.29 13.99
CA THR A 107 -1.71 14.03 12.90
C THR A 107 -1.65 12.54 12.58
N THR A 108 -1.85 12.20 11.32
CA THR A 108 -1.62 10.85 10.80
C THR A 108 -0.35 10.86 9.97
N ILE A 109 0.59 9.98 10.30
CA ILE A 109 1.87 9.85 9.58
C ILE A 109 1.85 8.52 8.82
N LEU A 110 1.92 8.59 7.49
CA LEU A 110 2.03 7.43 6.61
C LEU A 110 3.48 7.29 6.17
N VAL A 111 4.11 6.15 6.44
CA VAL A 111 5.51 5.90 6.06
C VAL A 111 5.56 4.74 5.08
N ALA A 112 5.95 5.03 3.86
CA ALA A 112 5.99 4.08 2.75
C ALA A 112 7.40 3.80 2.26
N GLY A 113 7.72 2.53 1.98
CA GLY A 113 8.94 2.14 1.30
C GLY A 113 8.63 1.35 0.02
N GLY A 114 9.05 1.86 -1.14
CA GLY A 114 8.83 1.20 -2.43
C GLY A 114 7.36 0.88 -2.70
N MET A 115 7.04 -0.39 -2.96
CA MET A 115 5.67 -0.86 -3.20
C MET A 115 4.71 -0.67 -2.02
N GLY A 116 5.23 -0.46 -0.80
CA GLY A 116 4.41 -0.17 0.38
C GLY A 116 3.60 1.14 0.27
N THR A 117 3.85 1.96 -0.75
CA THR A 117 2.98 3.11 -1.09
C THR A 117 1.58 2.67 -1.50
N ALA A 118 1.44 1.55 -2.20
CA ALA A 118 0.16 1.10 -2.76
C ALA A 118 -0.97 0.95 -1.72
N PRO A 119 -0.83 0.16 -0.64
CA PRO A 119 -1.89 0.00 0.36
C PRO A 119 -2.12 1.29 1.18
N LEU A 120 -1.12 2.17 1.29
CA LEU A 120 -1.25 3.42 2.03
C LEU A 120 -2.03 4.49 1.27
N VAL A 121 -2.14 4.42 -0.07
CA VAL A 121 -3.07 5.27 -0.84
C VAL A 121 -4.51 4.93 -0.45
N PHE A 122 -4.87 3.66 -0.42
CA PHE A 122 -6.21 3.23 0.02
C PHE A 122 -6.52 3.68 1.44
N LEU A 123 -5.53 3.61 2.34
CA LEU A 123 -5.68 4.15 3.69
C LEU A 123 -5.90 5.66 3.69
N ALA A 124 -5.15 6.42 2.90
CA ALA A 124 -5.30 7.87 2.78
C ALA A 124 -6.69 8.26 2.25
N GLU A 125 -7.22 7.54 1.27
CA GLU A 125 -8.59 7.70 0.77
C GLU A 125 -9.61 7.52 1.90
N LYS A 126 -9.52 6.41 2.65
CA LYS A 126 -10.44 6.12 3.76
C LYS A 126 -10.32 7.12 4.91
N LEU A 127 -9.12 7.55 5.23
CA LEU A 127 -8.91 8.59 6.23
C LEU A 127 -9.54 9.93 5.80
N ARG A 128 -9.47 10.27 4.51
CA ARG A 128 -10.11 11.47 3.96
C ARG A 128 -11.64 11.39 4.05
N GLU A 129 -12.24 10.24 3.72
CA GLU A 129 -13.69 10.01 3.85
C GLU A 129 -14.18 10.22 5.28
N VAL A 130 -13.44 9.71 6.27
CA VAL A 130 -13.77 9.89 7.70
C VAL A 130 -13.59 11.34 8.17
N LYS A 131 -12.57 12.03 7.65
CA LYS A 131 -12.25 13.43 8.02
C LYS A 131 -13.26 14.45 7.53
N SER A 132 -13.88 14.24 6.36
CA SER A 132 -14.89 15.16 5.81
C SER A 132 -16.06 15.37 6.77
N GLN A 133 -16.20 14.53 7.81
CA GLN A 133 -17.29 14.60 8.77
C GLN A 133 -16.95 15.30 10.10
N LYS A 134 -15.69 15.42 10.56
CA LYS A 134 -15.46 15.88 11.96
C LYS A 134 -14.13 16.55 12.34
N SER A 135 -13.03 16.64 11.55
CA SER A 135 -11.79 17.27 12.07
C SER A 135 -10.74 17.68 11.04
N LYS A 136 -9.92 18.68 11.39
CA LYS A 136 -8.71 19.15 10.67
C LYS A 136 -7.49 18.25 10.91
N VAL A 137 -7.64 16.92 10.86
CA VAL A 137 -6.49 16.01 11.03
C VAL A 137 -5.55 16.15 9.83
N LYS A 138 -4.30 16.50 10.08
CA LYS A 138 -3.26 16.57 9.04
C LYS A 138 -2.78 15.15 8.68
N THR A 139 -2.56 14.88 7.40
CA THR A 139 -1.91 13.65 6.95
C THR A 139 -0.57 13.99 6.34
N LEU A 140 0.50 13.54 6.98
CA LEU A 140 1.87 13.60 6.49
C LEU A 140 2.22 12.25 5.88
N VAL A 141 2.66 12.24 4.63
CA VAL A 141 3.13 11.05 3.92
C VAL A 141 4.61 11.15 3.68
N LEU A 142 5.36 10.18 4.15
CA LEU A 142 6.80 10.04 3.94
C LEU A 142 7.04 8.88 2.98
N ILE A 143 7.57 9.16 1.80
CA ILE A 143 7.85 8.16 0.77
C ILE A 143 9.35 7.93 0.69
N GLY A 144 9.78 6.69 0.95
CA GLY A 144 11.15 6.24 0.74
C GLY A 144 11.30 5.47 -0.58
N ALA A 145 12.34 5.80 -1.34
CA ALA A 145 12.67 5.16 -2.59
C ALA A 145 14.18 5.07 -2.80
N LYS A 146 14.67 4.13 -3.60
CA LYS A 146 16.10 4.05 -3.94
C LYS A 146 16.55 5.26 -4.73
N THR A 147 15.78 5.64 -5.73
CA THR A 147 16.05 6.75 -6.66
C THR A 147 14.76 7.50 -6.99
N LYS A 148 14.87 8.68 -7.59
CA LYS A 148 13.69 9.44 -8.08
C LYS A 148 12.79 8.63 -9.02
N ASP A 149 13.36 7.72 -9.80
CA ASP A 149 12.60 6.93 -10.79
C ASP A 149 11.78 5.81 -10.14
N SER A 150 12.09 5.42 -8.91
CA SER A 150 11.34 4.42 -8.14
C SER A 150 10.30 5.03 -7.18
N ILE A 151 10.09 6.35 -7.20
CA ILE A 151 9.03 7.01 -6.42
C ILE A 151 7.67 6.66 -7.03
N LEU A 152 6.75 6.15 -6.20
CA LEU A 152 5.39 5.77 -6.59
C LEU A 152 4.35 6.61 -5.83
N CYS A 153 3.16 6.78 -6.41
CA CYS A 153 1.96 7.33 -5.78
C CYS A 153 2.06 8.77 -5.21
N GLU A 154 3.14 9.51 -5.48
CA GLU A 154 3.28 10.88 -4.96
C GLU A 154 2.12 11.80 -5.39
N LYS A 155 1.75 11.73 -6.67
CA LYS A 155 0.67 12.55 -7.24
C LYS A 155 -0.66 12.22 -6.56
N GLU A 156 -0.97 10.94 -6.40
CA GLU A 156 -2.21 10.47 -5.76
C GLU A 156 -2.32 10.96 -4.31
N PHE A 157 -1.26 10.86 -3.51
CA PHE A 157 -1.28 11.40 -2.15
C PHE A 157 -1.51 12.92 -2.11
N LYS A 158 -0.92 13.68 -3.04
CA LYS A 158 -1.14 15.13 -3.14
C LYS A 158 -2.57 15.46 -3.53
N GLU A 159 -3.17 14.73 -4.45
CA GLU A 159 -4.58 14.87 -4.86
C GLU A 159 -5.55 14.54 -3.72
N LEU A 160 -5.14 13.67 -2.80
CA LEU A 160 -5.86 13.38 -1.56
C LEU A 160 -5.69 14.47 -0.48
N GLY A 161 -4.91 15.53 -0.76
CA GLY A 161 -4.66 16.63 0.18
C GLY A 161 -3.64 16.32 1.26
N CYS A 162 -2.79 15.31 1.06
CA CYS A 162 -1.73 14.98 2.00
C CYS A 162 -0.50 15.88 1.83
N GLU A 163 0.18 16.19 2.93
CA GLU A 163 1.54 16.74 2.88
C GLU A 163 2.50 15.62 2.54
N VAL A 164 3.19 15.68 1.37
CA VAL A 164 4.10 14.63 0.93
C VAL A 164 5.54 15.07 1.05
N LYS A 165 6.38 14.25 1.70
CA LYS A 165 7.84 14.40 1.74
C LYS A 165 8.48 13.12 1.19
N ILE A 166 9.59 13.29 0.50
CA ILE A 166 10.29 12.21 -0.18
C ILE A 166 11.69 12.08 0.38
N ALA A 167 12.14 10.85 0.57
CA ALA A 167 13.53 10.49 0.80
C ALA A 167 13.99 9.55 -0.32
N THR A 168 15.18 9.78 -0.86
CA THR A 168 15.83 8.86 -1.79
C THR A 168 17.21 8.48 -1.28
N ASP A 169 17.54 7.20 -1.35
CA ASP A 169 18.81 6.67 -0.82
C ASP A 169 20.00 7.36 -1.51
N ASP A 170 19.90 7.62 -2.82
CA ASP A 170 20.93 8.27 -3.63
C ASP A 170 20.91 9.81 -3.57
N GLY A 171 19.88 10.41 -2.96
CA GLY A 171 19.70 11.87 -2.89
C GLY A 171 19.22 12.49 -4.19
N SER A 172 18.76 11.71 -5.17
CA SER A 172 18.29 12.22 -6.46
C SER A 172 17.00 13.03 -6.35
N ARG A 173 16.28 12.93 -5.22
CA ARG A 173 15.10 13.76 -4.92
C ARG A 173 14.77 13.80 -3.43
N GLY A 174 14.46 14.98 -2.92
CA GLY A 174 14.05 15.20 -1.55
C GLY A 174 15.19 15.03 -0.53
N PHE A 175 14.90 14.41 0.59
CA PHE A 175 15.90 14.10 1.62
C PHE A 175 16.85 12.99 1.11
N LYS A 176 18.16 13.19 1.25
CA LYS A 176 19.17 12.17 0.93
C LYS A 176 19.33 11.25 2.13
N GLY A 177 18.96 9.99 1.97
CA GLY A 177 19.02 8.97 3.02
C GLY A 177 17.73 8.19 3.15
N TYR A 178 17.59 7.47 4.27
CA TYR A 178 16.43 6.61 4.51
C TYR A 178 15.21 7.40 5.01
N VAL A 179 14.03 6.95 4.62
CA VAL A 179 12.77 7.57 5.04
C VAL A 179 12.55 7.52 6.57
N SER A 180 13.17 6.58 7.25
CA SER A 180 13.18 6.51 8.72
C SER A 180 13.95 7.66 9.36
N GLU A 181 15.01 8.15 8.73
CA GLU A 181 15.77 9.34 9.19
C GLU A 181 14.95 10.60 8.95
N LEU A 182 14.28 10.69 7.79
CA LEU A 182 13.33 11.76 7.52
C LEU A 182 12.19 11.77 8.53
N LEU A 183 11.66 10.60 8.93
CA LEU A 183 10.67 10.51 10.00
C LEU A 183 11.20 11.10 11.31
N LYS A 184 12.39 10.71 11.79
CA LYS A 184 13.00 11.27 13.01
C LYS A 184 13.10 12.78 12.96
N GLN A 185 13.57 13.33 11.82
CA GLN A 185 13.64 14.77 11.62
C GLN A 185 12.25 15.42 11.70
N ARG A 186 11.22 14.80 11.17
CA ARG A 186 9.85 15.36 11.22
C ARG A 186 9.22 15.27 12.60
N LEU A 187 9.51 14.24 13.38
CA LEU A 187 8.99 14.07 14.74
C LEU A 187 9.45 15.19 15.69
N SER A 188 10.60 15.82 15.44
CA SER A 188 11.03 16.98 16.26
C SER A 188 10.13 18.21 16.09
N THR A 189 9.28 18.24 15.06
CA THR A 189 8.39 19.39 14.72
C THR A 189 6.90 19.07 14.87
N ILE A 190 6.53 17.87 15.32
CA ILE A 190 5.16 17.38 15.43
C ILE A 190 4.86 17.01 16.88
N ASP A 191 3.65 17.27 17.36
CA ASP A 191 3.21 16.74 18.65
C ASP A 191 3.00 15.21 18.54
N CYS A 192 3.98 14.48 19.07
CA CYS A 192 3.99 13.02 19.04
C CYS A 192 2.81 12.39 19.79
N ARG A 193 2.33 13.03 20.88
CA ARG A 193 1.22 12.51 21.72
C ARG A 193 -0.09 12.43 20.98
N LEU A 194 -0.29 13.30 19.98
CA LEU A 194 -1.50 13.38 19.15
C LEU A 194 -1.27 12.82 17.75
N SER A 195 -0.30 11.93 17.61
CA SER A 195 0.07 11.33 16.32
C SER A 195 -0.18 9.81 16.27
N THR A 196 -0.39 9.28 15.09
CA THR A 196 -0.44 7.83 14.81
C THR A 196 0.37 7.54 13.55
N ILE A 197 1.19 6.50 13.59
CA ILE A 197 2.00 6.06 12.46
C ILE A 197 1.35 4.84 11.80
N TYR A 198 1.26 4.86 10.48
CA TYR A 198 0.97 3.69 9.64
C TYR A 198 2.14 3.49 8.68
N ALA A 199 2.67 2.28 8.62
CA ALA A 199 3.80 2.01 7.75
C ALA A 199 3.62 0.72 6.93
N CYS A 200 4.13 0.76 5.70
CA CYS A 200 4.22 -0.38 4.81
C CYS A 200 5.51 -0.30 3.99
N GLY A 201 6.20 -1.43 3.81
CA GLY A 201 7.44 -1.51 3.05
C GLY A 201 8.35 -2.64 3.49
N PRO A 202 9.64 -2.60 3.11
CA PRO A 202 10.61 -3.63 3.43
C PRO A 202 10.77 -3.87 4.93
N LYS A 203 11.05 -5.12 5.31
CA LYS A 203 11.18 -5.55 6.71
C LYS A 203 12.13 -4.68 7.54
N LEU A 204 13.26 -4.25 6.96
CA LEU A 204 14.22 -3.39 7.67
C LEU A 204 13.65 -2.01 7.98
N LEU A 205 12.89 -1.42 7.05
CA LEU A 205 12.16 -0.18 7.30
C LEU A 205 11.17 -0.35 8.44
N LEU A 206 10.32 -1.38 8.39
CA LEU A 206 9.29 -1.61 9.40
C LEU A 206 9.88 -1.85 10.79
N LYS A 207 11.03 -2.55 10.87
CA LYS A 207 11.77 -2.72 12.13
C LYS A 207 12.22 -1.38 12.70
N GLU A 208 12.74 -0.49 11.87
CA GLU A 208 13.19 0.84 12.31
C GLU A 208 12.01 1.74 12.71
N ILE A 209 10.89 1.69 11.95
CA ILE A 209 9.67 2.42 12.32
C ILE A 209 9.10 1.94 13.66
N CYS A 210 9.13 0.62 13.92
CA CYS A 210 8.73 0.05 15.18
C CYS A 210 9.60 0.61 16.34
N ARG A 211 10.93 0.65 16.17
CA ARG A 211 11.85 1.20 17.14
C ARG A 211 11.57 2.68 17.43
N ILE A 212 11.40 3.49 16.40
CA ILE A 212 11.06 4.92 16.51
C ILE A 212 9.71 5.11 17.22
N SER A 213 8.72 4.33 16.89
CA SER A 213 7.39 4.36 17.50
C SER A 213 7.45 4.13 19.02
N ILE A 214 8.22 3.14 19.46
CA ILE A 214 8.45 2.84 20.88
C ILE A 214 9.21 3.97 21.56
N GLU A 215 10.32 4.44 20.97
CA GLU A 215 11.17 5.49 21.49
C GLU A 215 10.41 6.80 21.74
N HIS A 216 9.48 7.14 20.84
CA HIS A 216 8.68 8.37 20.92
C HIS A 216 7.29 8.17 21.51
N ASN A 217 6.96 6.95 21.97
CA ASN A 217 5.64 6.58 22.49
C ASN A 217 4.48 6.95 21.55
N ILE A 218 4.64 6.68 20.25
CA ILE A 218 3.63 6.96 19.22
C ILE A 218 2.97 5.64 18.79
N PRO A 219 1.63 5.51 18.87
CA PRO A 219 0.95 4.33 18.35
C PRO A 219 1.27 4.08 16.87
N ALA A 220 1.62 2.84 16.53
CA ALA A 220 1.94 2.47 15.16
C ALA A 220 1.22 1.19 14.71
N GLN A 221 0.84 1.16 13.43
CA GLN A 221 0.34 -0.04 12.74
C GLN A 221 1.23 -0.30 11.53
N LEU A 222 1.76 -1.52 11.45
CA LEU A 222 2.73 -1.92 10.44
C LEU A 222 2.13 -3.02 9.57
N SER A 223 2.12 -2.83 8.24
CA SER A 223 1.73 -3.87 7.29
C SER A 223 2.96 -4.68 6.90
N LEU A 224 3.00 -5.93 7.38
CA LEU A 224 4.11 -6.85 7.14
C LEU A 224 3.87 -7.64 5.87
N GLU A 225 4.84 -7.65 4.98
CA GLU A 225 4.92 -8.57 3.85
C GLU A 225 5.77 -9.77 4.25
N SER A 226 5.24 -10.98 4.08
CA SER A 226 5.97 -12.23 4.31
C SER A 226 5.71 -13.22 3.18
N HIS A 227 6.63 -14.17 3.01
CA HIS A 227 6.39 -15.29 2.11
C HIS A 227 5.23 -16.13 2.65
N MET A 228 4.25 -16.37 1.79
CA MET A 228 3.05 -17.13 2.11
C MET A 228 2.94 -18.33 1.18
N ALA A 229 2.44 -19.44 1.69
CA ALA A 229 2.04 -20.58 0.86
C ALA A 229 0.62 -20.33 0.28
N CYS A 230 -0.44 -20.70 1.00
CA CYS A 230 -1.82 -20.49 0.56
C CYS A 230 -2.29 -19.03 0.78
N GLY A 231 -1.80 -18.37 1.83
CA GLY A 231 -2.18 -16.99 2.20
C GLY A 231 -3.59 -16.82 2.78
N ILE A 232 -4.29 -17.92 3.06
CA ILE A 232 -5.67 -17.92 3.62
C ILE A 232 -5.71 -18.25 5.12
N GLY A 233 -4.55 -18.55 5.71
CA GLY A 233 -4.45 -18.85 7.15
C GLY A 233 -4.79 -20.29 7.53
N ALA A 234 -4.74 -21.22 6.58
CA ALA A 234 -4.91 -22.66 6.81
C ALA A 234 -3.58 -23.33 7.16
#